data_d1b6d0ffed036441f38529000fad396b
#
_entry.id   d1b6d0ffed036441f38529000fad396b
#
_cell.length_a   1.000
_cell.length_b   1.000
_cell.length_c   1.000
_cell.angle_alpha   90.00
_cell.angle_beta   90.00
_cell.angle_gamma   90.00
#
_symmetry.space_group_name_H-M   'P 1'
#
loop_
_entity.id
_entity.type
_entity.pdbx_description
1 polymer ?
#
loop_
_entity_poly.entity_id
_entity_poly.type
_entity_poly.pdbx_seq_one_letter_code
_entity_poly.pdbx_strand_id
1 'polypeptide(L)'
;MNIIIKLLIIIILGFVLVFGYLGFLPVVSPLMGATTPKDLGVRFEESDFKSYTEKAKIRFEALGNDLSPEKSLSFKGRSELEVSFTSEEMTAMINSDKWKYYPVSDVQVKVHDDGTAEISGVLRKDRLQGYLQAQGVSLKEVDAIMGYIKDVPLNPIFYAKGTGSVVNDKVDMKIERAEIGRLSIPTEFISDPSPIEGFIEERIKFVPNFHVESFGFKDGKMDFKGTYPEVQYNSER
;
A
#
# COMPACT_ATOMS: atom_id res chain seq x y z
N MET A 1 26.21 -35.35 -24.99
CA MET A 1 25.02 -34.96 -24.22
C MET A 1 23.79 -35.16 -25.10
N ASN A 2 22.87 -35.99 -24.68
CA ASN A 2 21.70 -36.40 -25.46
C ASN A 2 20.83 -35.18 -25.81
N ILE A 3 20.24 -35.11 -27.01
CA ILE A 3 19.45 -34.00 -27.50
C ILE A 3 18.27 -33.69 -26.56
N ILE A 4 17.70 -34.73 -25.94
CA ILE A 4 16.62 -34.62 -24.95
C ILE A 4 17.09 -33.84 -23.71
N ILE A 5 18.32 -34.11 -23.22
CA ILE A 5 18.88 -33.43 -22.06
C ILE A 5 19.11 -31.95 -22.38
N LYS A 6 19.59 -31.62 -23.58
CA LYS A 6 19.76 -30.22 -24.01
C LYS A 6 18.42 -29.48 -24.08
N LEU A 7 17.39 -30.13 -24.61
CA LEU A 7 16.05 -29.56 -24.71
C LEU A 7 15.42 -29.34 -23.32
N LEU A 8 15.61 -30.29 -22.40
CA LEU A 8 15.14 -30.19 -21.03
C LEU A 8 15.83 -29.02 -20.29
N ILE A 9 17.14 -28.85 -20.46
CA ILE A 9 17.89 -27.72 -19.88
C ILE A 9 17.38 -26.38 -20.41
N ILE A 10 17.10 -26.27 -21.72
CA ILE A 10 16.56 -25.04 -22.31
C ILE A 10 15.18 -24.72 -21.75
N ILE A 11 14.32 -25.71 -21.58
CA ILE A 11 12.99 -25.54 -21.00
C ILE A 11 13.10 -25.06 -19.54
N ILE A 12 13.94 -25.73 -18.73
CA ILE A 12 14.15 -25.34 -17.31
C ILE A 12 14.72 -23.92 -17.22
N LEU A 13 15.70 -23.58 -18.08
CA LEU A 13 16.28 -22.24 -18.12
C LEU A 13 15.20 -21.18 -18.50
N GLY A 14 14.34 -21.51 -19.46
CA GLY A 14 13.20 -20.69 -19.84
C GLY A 14 12.24 -20.45 -18.67
N PHE A 15 11.90 -21.50 -17.92
CA PHE A 15 11.08 -21.35 -16.71
C PHE A 15 11.77 -20.47 -15.67
N VAL A 16 13.05 -20.70 -15.38
CA VAL A 16 13.82 -19.90 -14.42
C VAL A 16 13.85 -18.43 -14.83
N LEU A 17 14.04 -18.14 -16.11
CA LEU A 17 14.03 -16.76 -16.60
C LEU A 17 12.64 -16.12 -16.49
N VAL A 18 11.58 -16.84 -16.90
CA VAL A 18 10.21 -16.29 -16.81
C VAL A 18 9.79 -16.08 -15.35
N PHE A 19 9.92 -17.08 -14.48
CA PHE A 19 9.55 -16.95 -13.07
C PHE A 19 10.47 -15.99 -12.31
N GLY A 20 11.74 -15.91 -12.67
CA GLY A 20 12.66 -14.91 -12.14
C GLY A 20 12.26 -13.49 -12.54
N TYR A 21 11.92 -13.28 -13.82
CA TYR A 21 11.43 -12.00 -14.32
C TYR A 21 10.12 -11.56 -13.65
N LEU A 22 9.21 -12.49 -13.41
CA LEU A 22 7.92 -12.23 -12.77
C LEU A 22 8.03 -11.98 -11.24
N GLY A 23 9.17 -12.20 -10.63
CA GLY A 23 9.35 -11.94 -9.18
C GLY A 23 9.13 -13.15 -8.27
N PHE A 24 8.99 -14.36 -8.82
CA PHE A 24 8.65 -15.55 -8.03
C PHE A 24 9.87 -16.36 -7.53
N LEU A 25 11.08 -16.07 -8.01
CA LEU A 25 12.28 -16.81 -7.61
C LEU A 25 13.17 -15.98 -6.67
N PRO A 26 13.38 -16.40 -5.40
CA PRO A 26 14.07 -15.61 -4.39
C PRO A 26 15.49 -15.15 -4.78
N VAL A 27 16.22 -15.96 -5.54
CA VAL A 27 17.61 -15.67 -5.94
C VAL A 27 17.68 -14.95 -7.29
N VAL A 28 16.84 -15.35 -8.25
CA VAL A 28 16.89 -14.87 -9.63
C VAL A 28 16.16 -13.53 -9.78
N SER A 29 15.04 -13.37 -9.10
CA SER A 29 14.19 -12.18 -9.21
C SER A 29 14.89 -10.87 -8.81
N PRO A 30 15.68 -10.81 -7.71
CA PRO A 30 16.47 -9.63 -7.40
C PRO A 30 17.49 -9.29 -8.47
N LEU A 31 18.17 -10.30 -9.04
CA LEU A 31 19.15 -10.11 -10.13
C LEU A 31 18.50 -9.55 -11.39
N MET A 32 17.22 -9.82 -11.61
CA MET A 32 16.43 -9.31 -12.73
C MET A 32 15.69 -8.00 -12.40
N GLY A 33 15.91 -7.42 -11.20
CA GLY A 33 15.21 -6.21 -10.72
C GLY A 33 13.72 -6.41 -10.51
N ALA A 34 13.25 -7.67 -10.38
CA ALA A 34 11.83 -7.98 -10.23
C ALA A 34 11.32 -7.80 -8.78
N THR A 35 12.19 -7.39 -7.87
CA THR A 35 11.86 -7.04 -6.48
C THR A 35 11.96 -5.54 -6.21
N THR A 36 12.27 -4.74 -7.23
CA THR A 36 12.33 -3.29 -7.13
C THR A 36 11.00 -2.71 -7.62
N PRO A 37 10.32 -1.90 -6.80
CA PRO A 37 9.10 -1.23 -7.21
C PRO A 37 9.29 -0.38 -8.46
N LYS A 38 8.21 -0.16 -9.20
CA LYS A 38 8.21 0.75 -10.35
C LYS A 38 8.56 2.15 -9.89
N ASP A 39 9.58 2.76 -10.51
CA ASP A 39 9.93 4.15 -10.25
C ASP A 39 8.93 5.10 -10.93
N LEU A 40 8.19 5.84 -10.11
CA LEU A 40 7.23 6.86 -10.57
C LEU A 40 7.87 8.25 -10.70
N GLY A 41 9.17 8.36 -10.40
CA GLY A 41 9.91 9.61 -10.45
C GLY A 41 9.66 10.54 -9.27
N VAL A 42 8.98 10.07 -8.22
CA VAL A 42 8.73 10.84 -7.00
C VAL A 42 9.89 10.63 -6.02
N ARG A 43 10.43 11.72 -5.51
CA ARG A 43 11.46 11.72 -4.48
C ARG A 43 10.97 12.58 -3.33
N PHE A 44 11.25 12.17 -2.11
CA PHE A 44 10.83 12.90 -0.92
C PHE A 44 12.00 13.11 0.05
N GLU A 45 11.86 14.12 0.88
CA GLU A 45 12.79 14.50 1.94
C GLU A 45 12.08 14.54 3.29
N GLU A 46 12.83 14.70 4.38
CA GLU A 46 12.26 14.86 5.72
C GLU A 46 11.35 16.10 5.83
N SER A 47 11.64 17.13 5.06
CA SER A 47 10.82 18.34 4.95
C SER A 47 9.41 18.06 4.43
N ASP A 48 9.24 17.06 3.54
CA ASP A 48 7.92 16.70 3.01
C ASP A 48 7.07 16.00 4.08
N PHE A 49 7.69 15.13 4.87
CA PHE A 49 7.01 14.52 6.02
C PHE A 49 6.60 15.56 7.07
N LYS A 50 7.48 16.52 7.35
CA LYS A 50 7.17 17.64 8.25
C LYS A 50 6.02 18.48 7.70
N SER A 51 6.05 18.83 6.42
CA SER A 51 4.98 19.56 5.74
C SER A 51 3.65 18.81 5.82
N TYR A 52 3.66 17.49 5.55
CA TYR A 52 2.47 16.64 5.70
C TYR A 52 1.91 16.72 7.13
N THR A 53 2.74 16.50 8.16
CA THR A 53 2.27 16.48 9.55
C THR A 53 1.75 17.84 10.03
N GLU A 54 2.35 18.94 9.58
CA GLU A 54 1.88 20.30 9.85
C GLU A 54 0.51 20.58 9.19
N LYS A 55 0.34 20.22 7.92
CA LYS A 55 -0.92 20.36 7.20
C LYS A 55 -2.03 19.48 7.77
N ALA A 56 -1.72 18.22 8.05
CA ALA A 56 -2.65 17.25 8.63
C ALA A 56 -2.92 17.48 10.13
N LYS A 57 -2.15 18.37 10.77
CA LYS A 57 -2.20 18.64 12.22
C LYS A 57 -2.07 17.37 13.07
N ILE A 58 -1.30 16.40 12.60
CA ILE A 58 -1.11 15.10 13.25
C ILE A 58 0.27 15.00 13.89
N ARG A 59 0.34 14.32 15.03
CA ARG A 59 1.59 13.88 15.68
C ARG A 59 1.62 12.37 15.79
N PHE A 60 2.82 11.81 15.64
CA PHE A 60 3.07 10.38 15.83
C PHE A 60 3.77 10.21 17.18
N GLU A 61 3.23 9.35 18.04
CA GLU A 61 3.76 9.06 19.36
C GLU A 61 3.98 7.55 19.54
N ALA A 62 5.13 7.20 20.10
CA ALA A 62 5.49 5.80 20.31
C ALA A 62 4.69 5.18 21.45
N LEU A 63 4.23 3.95 21.25
CA LEU A 63 3.75 3.02 22.29
C LEU A 63 4.86 2.03 22.64
N GLY A 64 4.66 1.28 23.74
CA GLY A 64 5.56 0.17 24.09
C GLY A 64 5.65 -0.88 22.96
N ASN A 65 6.83 -1.50 22.80
CA ASN A 65 7.13 -2.36 21.65
C ASN A 65 6.49 -3.76 21.73
N ASP A 66 6.07 -4.22 22.92
CA ASP A 66 5.58 -5.58 23.17
C ASP A 66 4.05 -5.70 23.17
N LEU A 67 3.37 -4.76 22.53
CA LEU A 67 1.91 -4.80 22.44
C LEU A 67 1.46 -5.78 21.36
N SER A 68 0.32 -6.47 21.64
CA SER A 68 -0.35 -7.27 20.61
C SER A 68 -0.82 -6.39 19.45
N PRO A 69 -1.01 -6.95 18.24
CA PRO A 69 -1.43 -6.17 17.08
C PRO A 69 -2.63 -5.25 17.34
N GLU A 70 -3.67 -5.74 18.02
CA GLU A 70 -4.91 -5.02 18.31
C GLU A 70 -4.71 -3.81 19.24
N LYS A 71 -3.61 -3.78 20.00
CA LYS A 71 -3.25 -2.70 20.93
C LYS A 71 -2.11 -1.84 20.42
N SER A 72 -1.55 -2.16 19.25
CA SER A 72 -0.34 -1.54 18.71
C SER A 72 -0.61 -0.24 17.96
N LEU A 73 -1.86 0.12 17.75
CA LEU A 73 -2.28 1.32 17.04
C LEU A 73 -3.49 1.93 17.74
N SER A 74 -3.45 3.24 17.99
CA SER A 74 -4.61 3.97 18.51
C SER A 74 -4.55 5.44 18.10
N PHE A 75 -5.70 6.11 18.15
CA PHE A 75 -5.85 7.48 17.70
C PHE A 75 -6.52 8.33 18.75
N LYS A 76 -6.16 9.62 18.84
CA LYS A 76 -6.80 10.59 19.73
C LYS A 76 -6.92 11.95 19.06
N GLY A 77 -7.84 12.75 19.61
CA GLY A 77 -8.11 14.10 19.14
C GLY A 77 -8.96 14.14 17.88
N ARG A 78 -9.24 15.35 17.41
CA ARG A 78 -10.00 15.64 16.20
C ARG A 78 -9.68 17.03 15.72
N SER A 79 -9.19 17.14 14.49
CA SER A 79 -8.98 18.40 13.80
C SER A 79 -9.79 18.45 12.53
N GLU A 80 -10.42 19.58 12.24
CA GLU A 80 -11.02 19.83 10.93
C GLU A 80 -9.93 20.27 9.97
N LEU A 81 -9.95 19.69 8.79
CA LEU A 81 -8.96 19.91 7.73
C LEU A 81 -9.65 20.25 6.41
N GLU A 82 -9.04 21.17 5.68
CA GLU A 82 -9.27 21.40 4.26
C GLU A 82 -7.90 21.70 3.66
N VAL A 83 -7.28 20.69 3.05
CA VAL A 83 -5.86 20.70 2.69
C VAL A 83 -5.60 19.97 1.38
N SER A 84 -4.50 20.36 0.72
CA SER A 84 -3.97 19.65 -0.45
C SER A 84 -2.57 19.14 -0.15
N PHE A 85 -2.32 17.86 -0.49
CA PHE A 85 -1.02 17.21 -0.34
C PHE A 85 -0.39 16.95 -1.70
N THR A 86 0.93 17.12 -1.79
CA THR A 86 1.70 16.78 -2.99
C THR A 86 2.01 15.28 -3.04
N SER A 87 2.48 14.82 -4.18
CA SER A 87 2.96 13.43 -4.34
C SER A 87 4.12 13.12 -3.38
N GLU A 88 5.02 14.07 -3.15
CA GLU A 88 6.16 13.96 -2.25
C GLU A 88 5.70 13.84 -0.79
N GLU A 89 4.76 14.68 -0.36
CA GLU A 89 4.21 14.65 1.00
C GLU A 89 3.49 13.33 1.30
N MET A 90 2.68 12.81 0.36
CA MET A 90 2.03 11.52 0.51
C MET A 90 3.04 10.37 0.54
N THR A 91 4.04 10.41 -0.34
CA THR A 91 5.13 9.43 -0.38
C THR A 91 5.93 9.46 0.92
N ALA A 92 6.26 10.65 1.42
CA ALA A 92 6.96 10.84 2.70
C ALA A 92 6.17 10.26 3.87
N MET A 93 4.88 10.56 3.96
CA MET A 93 4.00 10.07 5.02
C MET A 93 4.01 8.54 5.07
N ILE A 94 3.78 7.87 3.94
CA ILE A 94 3.70 6.42 3.88
C ILE A 94 5.03 5.75 4.26
N ASN A 95 6.16 6.30 3.84
CA ASN A 95 7.48 5.70 4.13
C ASN A 95 8.03 6.07 5.51
N SER A 96 7.56 7.16 6.12
CA SER A 96 8.02 7.62 7.44
C SER A 96 7.26 6.99 8.59
N ASP A 97 6.16 6.27 8.33
CA ASP A 97 5.41 5.56 9.37
C ASP A 97 6.27 4.45 9.98
N LYS A 98 6.50 4.55 11.29
CA LYS A 98 7.34 3.61 12.06
C LYS A 98 6.58 2.46 12.69
N TRP A 99 5.26 2.39 12.47
CA TRP A 99 4.46 1.32 13.04
C TRP A 99 4.95 -0.05 12.59
N LYS A 100 5.20 -0.94 13.55
CA LYS A 100 5.84 -2.24 13.27
C LYS A 100 5.04 -3.16 12.34
N TYR A 101 3.73 -2.98 12.28
CA TYR A 101 2.84 -3.75 11.39
C TYR A 101 2.46 -3.02 10.11
N TYR A 102 3.08 -1.86 9.82
CA TYR A 102 2.80 -1.15 8.59
C TYR A 102 3.11 -2.02 7.36
N PRO A 103 2.09 -2.32 6.51
CA PRO A 103 2.17 -3.45 5.59
C PRO A 103 2.90 -3.16 4.29
N VAL A 104 3.41 -1.94 4.10
CA VAL A 104 4.10 -1.53 2.87
C VAL A 104 5.44 -0.86 3.17
N SER A 105 6.32 -0.83 2.18
CA SER A 105 7.60 -0.08 2.19
C SER A 105 7.98 0.33 0.77
N ASP A 106 8.95 1.25 0.66
CA ASP A 106 9.48 1.74 -0.61
C ASP A 106 8.38 2.24 -1.56
N VAL A 107 7.38 2.92 -0.97
CA VAL A 107 6.21 3.40 -1.69
C VAL A 107 6.51 4.70 -2.39
N GLN A 108 6.01 4.84 -3.61
CA GLN A 108 5.86 6.11 -4.31
C GLN A 108 4.40 6.30 -4.67
N VAL A 109 3.88 7.49 -4.45
CA VAL A 109 2.55 7.93 -4.89
C VAL A 109 2.74 9.10 -5.84
N LYS A 110 2.14 9.02 -7.03
CA LYS A 110 2.17 10.09 -8.02
C LYS A 110 0.76 10.47 -8.43
N VAL A 111 0.42 11.70 -8.24
CA VAL A 111 -0.83 12.28 -8.73
C VAL A 111 -0.53 13.05 -10.01
N HIS A 112 -1.37 12.86 -11.02
CA HIS A 112 -1.28 13.54 -12.31
C HIS A 112 -2.30 14.69 -12.39
N ASP A 113 -2.04 15.63 -13.29
CA ASP A 113 -2.90 16.81 -13.51
C ASP A 113 -4.29 16.43 -14.04
N ASP A 114 -4.40 15.26 -14.67
CA ASP A 114 -5.66 14.70 -15.21
C ASP A 114 -6.55 14.02 -14.14
N GLY A 115 -6.13 14.04 -12.87
CA GLY A 115 -6.86 13.41 -11.77
C GLY A 115 -6.63 11.91 -11.64
N THR A 116 -5.73 11.32 -12.41
CA THR A 116 -5.27 9.96 -12.17
C THR A 116 -4.19 9.92 -11.10
N ALA A 117 -4.08 8.81 -10.38
CA ALA A 117 -3.02 8.55 -9.43
C ALA A 117 -2.35 7.21 -9.70
N GLU A 118 -1.06 7.15 -9.43
CA GLU A 118 -0.27 5.92 -9.45
C GLU A 118 0.31 5.65 -8.07
N ILE A 119 0.36 4.39 -7.70
CA ILE A 119 1.06 3.92 -6.50
C ILE A 119 1.93 2.72 -6.85
N SER A 120 3.14 2.69 -6.33
CA SER A 120 4.06 1.57 -6.44
C SER A 120 4.77 1.36 -5.11
N GLY A 121 5.11 0.11 -4.77
CA GLY A 121 5.77 -0.19 -3.51
C GLY A 121 6.02 -1.67 -3.31
N VAL A 122 6.43 -2.04 -2.10
CA VAL A 122 6.63 -3.41 -1.64
C VAL A 122 5.57 -3.75 -0.61
N LEU A 123 4.84 -4.85 -0.81
CA LEU A 123 3.95 -5.41 0.21
C LEU A 123 4.78 -6.23 1.20
N ARG A 124 4.75 -5.84 2.47
CA ARG A 124 5.47 -6.51 3.56
C ARG A 124 4.61 -7.64 4.13
N LYS A 125 4.74 -8.82 3.51
CA LYS A 125 4.00 -10.01 3.90
C LYS A 125 4.22 -10.39 5.37
N ASP A 126 5.43 -10.18 5.87
CA ASP A 126 5.83 -10.40 7.26
C ASP A 126 5.05 -9.54 8.26
N ARG A 127 4.44 -8.43 7.83
CA ARG A 127 3.68 -7.49 8.67
C ARG A 127 2.17 -7.56 8.44
N LEU A 128 1.75 -8.15 7.33
CA LEU A 128 0.35 -8.11 6.89
C LEU A 128 -0.60 -8.77 7.89
N GLN A 129 -0.21 -9.88 8.51
CA GLN A 129 -1.02 -10.54 9.53
C GLN A 129 -1.30 -9.60 10.72
N GLY A 130 -0.26 -8.99 11.28
CA GLY A 130 -0.41 -8.04 12.38
C GLY A 130 -1.18 -6.79 11.98
N TYR A 131 -1.00 -6.31 10.75
CA TYR A 131 -1.79 -5.21 10.20
C TYR A 131 -3.29 -5.52 10.18
N LEU A 132 -3.68 -6.66 9.63
CA LEU A 132 -5.09 -7.07 9.54
C LEU A 132 -5.72 -7.23 10.93
N GLN A 133 -5.00 -7.85 11.87
CA GLN A 133 -5.45 -8.00 13.25
C GLN A 133 -5.62 -6.63 13.93
N ALA A 134 -4.66 -5.74 13.79
CA ALA A 134 -4.74 -4.39 14.35
C ALA A 134 -5.92 -3.58 13.77
N GLN A 135 -6.33 -3.90 12.55
CA GLN A 135 -7.49 -3.29 11.89
C GLN A 135 -8.82 -3.97 12.26
N GLY A 136 -8.82 -4.91 13.20
CA GLY A 136 -10.03 -5.59 13.67
C GLY A 136 -10.57 -6.65 12.71
N VAL A 137 -9.78 -7.08 11.72
CA VAL A 137 -10.15 -8.23 10.85
C VAL A 137 -10.16 -9.50 11.68
N SER A 138 -11.22 -10.31 11.57
CA SER A 138 -11.34 -11.53 12.35
C SER A 138 -10.21 -12.53 12.05
N LEU A 139 -9.78 -13.30 13.04
CA LEU A 139 -8.72 -14.29 12.89
C LEU A 139 -9.01 -15.28 11.74
N LYS A 140 -10.27 -15.68 11.55
CA LYS A 140 -10.68 -16.57 10.46
C LYS A 140 -10.44 -15.94 9.08
N GLU A 141 -10.75 -14.66 8.95
CA GLU A 141 -10.50 -13.92 7.69
C GLU A 141 -9.02 -13.68 7.48
N VAL A 142 -8.27 -13.34 8.54
CA VAL A 142 -6.81 -13.22 8.50
C VAL A 142 -6.18 -14.53 8.01
N ASP A 143 -6.56 -15.67 8.59
CA ASP A 143 -6.04 -16.98 8.19
C ASP A 143 -6.38 -17.32 6.74
N ALA A 144 -7.58 -16.97 6.27
CA ALA A 144 -7.97 -17.15 4.88
C ALA A 144 -7.10 -16.30 3.94
N ILE A 145 -6.92 -15.01 4.23
CA ILE A 145 -6.07 -14.10 3.45
C ILE A 145 -4.61 -14.59 3.43
N MET A 146 -4.07 -14.92 4.63
CA MET A 146 -2.70 -15.41 4.74
C MET A 146 -2.51 -16.75 4.02
N GLY A 147 -3.58 -17.59 3.96
CA GLY A 147 -3.57 -18.82 3.20
C GLY A 147 -3.28 -18.64 1.70
N TYR A 148 -3.77 -17.57 1.09
CA TYR A 148 -3.50 -17.27 -0.33
C TYR A 148 -2.07 -16.79 -0.60
N ILE A 149 -1.43 -16.16 0.38
CA ILE A 149 -0.12 -15.52 0.18
C ILE A 149 1.03 -16.24 0.88
N LYS A 150 0.76 -17.27 1.69
CA LYS A 150 1.80 -18.00 2.47
C LYS A 150 2.91 -18.56 1.59
N ASP A 151 2.54 -19.06 0.42
CA ASP A 151 3.45 -19.74 -0.50
C ASP A 151 4.17 -18.77 -1.46
N VAL A 152 3.85 -17.47 -1.39
CA VAL A 152 4.60 -16.44 -2.10
C VAL A 152 5.94 -16.22 -1.41
N PRO A 153 7.09 -16.56 -2.04
CA PRO A 153 8.38 -16.65 -1.35
C PRO A 153 9.01 -15.30 -0.99
N LEU A 154 8.58 -14.21 -1.65
CA LEU A 154 9.12 -12.88 -1.49
C LEU A 154 8.05 -11.89 -1.03
N ASN A 155 8.48 -10.75 -0.50
CA ASN A 155 7.62 -9.58 -0.36
C ASN A 155 7.33 -9.02 -1.76
N PRO A 156 6.12 -9.20 -2.30
CA PRO A 156 5.84 -8.83 -3.69
C PRO A 156 5.83 -7.31 -3.85
N ILE A 157 6.39 -6.86 -4.97
CA ILE A 157 6.17 -5.49 -5.42
C ILE A 157 4.74 -5.36 -5.95
N PHE A 158 4.17 -4.18 -5.84
CA PHE A 158 2.86 -3.87 -6.40
C PHE A 158 2.90 -2.55 -7.16
N TYR A 159 1.97 -2.41 -8.08
CA TYR A 159 1.70 -1.18 -8.81
C TYR A 159 0.21 -1.10 -9.09
N ALA A 160 -0.36 0.09 -8.96
CA ALA A 160 -1.71 0.39 -9.43
C ALA A 160 -1.77 1.80 -10.01
N LYS A 161 -2.66 1.97 -11.00
CA LYS A 161 -3.05 3.26 -11.59
C LYS A 161 -4.56 3.32 -11.68
N GLY A 162 -5.13 4.49 -11.40
CA GLY A 162 -6.57 4.70 -11.51
C GLY A 162 -6.99 6.09 -11.06
N THR A 163 -8.28 6.26 -10.91
CA THR A 163 -8.93 7.42 -10.31
C THR A 163 -9.62 7.01 -9.02
N GLY A 164 -9.83 7.95 -8.10
CA GLY A 164 -10.55 7.70 -6.87
C GLY A 164 -11.03 8.98 -6.23
N SER A 165 -12.19 8.89 -5.61
CA SER A 165 -12.76 9.96 -4.80
C SER A 165 -13.48 9.37 -3.58
N VAL A 166 -13.66 10.20 -2.56
CA VAL A 166 -14.50 9.88 -1.42
C VAL A 166 -15.42 11.04 -1.16
N VAL A 167 -16.70 10.77 -0.98
CA VAL A 167 -17.70 11.78 -0.60
C VAL A 167 -18.53 11.24 0.57
N ASN A 168 -18.51 11.93 1.69
CA ASN A 168 -19.20 11.52 2.92
C ASN A 168 -18.93 10.04 3.30
N ASP A 169 -17.63 9.69 3.36
CA ASP A 169 -17.10 8.35 3.68
C ASP A 169 -17.45 7.26 2.64
N LYS A 170 -18.03 7.62 1.49
CA LYS A 170 -18.30 6.72 0.38
C LYS A 170 -17.23 6.81 -0.68
N VAL A 171 -16.62 5.67 -0.96
CA VAL A 171 -15.54 5.53 -1.94
C VAL A 171 -16.11 5.25 -3.32
N ASP A 172 -15.57 5.93 -4.31
CA ASP A 172 -15.78 5.67 -5.74
C ASP A 172 -14.42 5.62 -6.43
N MET A 173 -14.08 4.49 -7.02
CA MET A 173 -12.78 4.33 -7.67
C MET A 173 -12.87 3.55 -8.97
N LYS A 174 -11.91 3.82 -9.85
CA LYS A 174 -11.70 3.05 -11.07
C LYS A 174 -10.23 2.66 -11.17
N ILE A 175 -9.98 1.36 -11.20
CA ILE A 175 -8.63 0.83 -11.41
C ILE A 175 -8.43 0.63 -12.92
N GLU A 176 -7.45 1.32 -13.49
CA GLU A 176 -7.10 1.21 -14.91
C GLU A 176 -6.08 0.11 -15.14
N ARG A 177 -5.14 -0.05 -14.19
CA ARG A 177 -4.08 -1.05 -14.24
C ARG A 177 -3.65 -1.43 -12.84
N ALA A 178 -3.42 -2.72 -12.62
CA ALA A 178 -2.80 -3.22 -11.40
C ALA A 178 -1.80 -4.33 -11.73
N GLU A 179 -0.74 -4.43 -10.93
CA GLU A 179 0.32 -5.42 -11.08
C GLU A 179 0.75 -5.95 -9.71
N ILE A 180 1.06 -7.25 -9.64
CA ILE A 180 1.73 -7.88 -8.50
C ILE A 180 3.00 -8.56 -9.04
N GLY A 181 4.16 -8.22 -8.49
CA GLY A 181 5.42 -8.49 -9.15
C GLY A 181 5.47 -7.72 -10.46
N ARG A 182 5.71 -8.44 -11.56
CA ARG A 182 5.61 -7.91 -12.92
C ARG A 182 4.43 -8.51 -13.69
N LEU A 183 3.54 -9.16 -12.98
CA LEU A 183 2.35 -9.76 -13.56
C LEU A 183 1.20 -8.74 -13.52
N SER A 184 0.71 -8.35 -14.68
CA SER A 184 -0.50 -7.55 -14.79
C SER A 184 -1.72 -8.35 -14.32
N ILE A 185 -2.52 -7.75 -13.45
CA ILE A 185 -3.81 -8.34 -13.05
C ILE A 185 -4.79 -8.17 -14.21
N PRO A 186 -5.41 -9.26 -14.68
CA PRO A 186 -6.38 -9.18 -15.76
C PRO A 186 -7.56 -8.24 -15.44
N THR A 187 -8.06 -7.56 -16.46
CA THR A 187 -9.08 -6.51 -16.29
C THR A 187 -10.36 -7.03 -15.62
N GLU A 188 -10.73 -8.29 -15.85
CA GLU A 188 -11.89 -8.92 -15.21
C GLU A 188 -11.83 -8.95 -13.68
N PHE A 189 -10.63 -8.93 -13.08
CA PHE A 189 -10.46 -8.91 -11.62
C PHE A 189 -10.41 -7.50 -11.02
N ILE A 190 -10.23 -6.47 -11.85
CA ILE A 190 -10.15 -5.07 -11.41
C ILE A 190 -11.29 -4.20 -11.92
N SER A 191 -12.18 -4.76 -12.76
CA SER A 191 -13.33 -4.04 -13.32
C SER A 191 -14.45 -3.80 -12.31
N ASP A 192 -14.52 -4.60 -11.24
CA ASP A 192 -15.41 -4.36 -10.10
C ASP A 192 -14.58 -3.97 -8.87
N PRO A 193 -14.43 -2.67 -8.57
CA PRO A 193 -13.67 -2.20 -7.42
C PRO A 193 -14.41 -2.33 -6.09
N SER A 194 -15.71 -2.68 -6.07
CA SER A 194 -16.56 -2.69 -4.88
C SER A 194 -15.97 -3.41 -3.65
N PRO A 195 -15.24 -4.54 -3.78
CA PRO A 195 -14.60 -5.16 -2.62
C PRO A 195 -13.52 -4.29 -1.99
N ILE A 196 -12.77 -3.54 -2.82
CA ILE A 196 -11.70 -2.63 -2.36
C ILE A 196 -12.33 -1.38 -1.76
N GLU A 197 -13.35 -0.81 -2.39
CA GLU A 197 -14.12 0.32 -1.89
C GLU A 197 -14.70 0.02 -0.51
N GLY A 198 -15.40 -1.11 -0.37
CA GLY A 198 -15.93 -1.56 0.91
C GLY A 198 -14.86 -1.73 1.98
N PHE A 199 -13.70 -2.30 1.62
CA PHE A 199 -12.58 -2.41 2.56
C PHE A 199 -12.07 -1.04 3.01
N ILE A 200 -11.95 -0.06 2.13
CA ILE A 200 -11.51 1.31 2.47
C ILE A 200 -12.57 2.00 3.35
N GLU A 201 -13.86 1.89 3.02
CA GLU A 201 -14.95 2.45 3.83
C GLU A 201 -14.96 1.90 5.26
N GLU A 202 -14.72 0.60 5.44
CA GLU A 202 -14.58 0.00 6.76
C GLU A 202 -13.35 0.55 7.51
N ARG A 203 -12.24 0.87 6.81
CA ARG A 203 -11.05 1.48 7.46
C ARG A 203 -11.31 2.93 7.86
N ILE A 204 -12.05 3.69 7.06
CA ILE A 204 -12.49 5.04 7.43
C ILE A 204 -13.27 4.99 8.76
N LYS A 205 -14.23 4.07 8.89
CA LYS A 205 -15.03 3.89 10.13
C LYS A 205 -14.23 3.38 11.31
N PHE A 206 -13.16 2.63 11.07
CA PHE A 206 -12.33 2.05 12.13
C PHE A 206 -11.54 3.11 12.91
N VAL A 207 -11.13 4.20 12.25
CA VAL A 207 -10.37 5.28 12.90
C VAL A 207 -11.32 6.22 13.65
N PRO A 208 -11.24 6.32 14.99
CA PRO A 208 -12.11 7.20 15.75
C PRO A 208 -12.01 8.67 15.32
N ASN A 209 -13.15 9.33 15.18
CA ASN A 209 -13.25 10.74 14.77
C ASN A 209 -12.69 11.06 13.37
N PHE A 210 -12.40 10.07 12.57
CA PHE A 210 -12.04 10.25 11.17
C PHE A 210 -13.30 10.30 10.31
N HIS A 211 -13.40 11.30 9.47
CA HIS A 211 -14.50 11.48 8.53
C HIS A 211 -13.99 12.18 7.29
N VAL A 212 -14.35 11.67 6.15
CA VAL A 212 -14.01 12.24 4.85
C VAL A 212 -15.25 12.90 4.25
N GLU A 213 -15.33 14.22 4.35
CA GLU A 213 -16.36 14.99 3.65
C GLU A 213 -16.14 14.94 2.15
N SER A 214 -14.90 15.19 1.72
CA SER A 214 -14.48 15.01 0.33
C SER A 214 -12.99 14.67 0.25
N PHE A 215 -12.66 13.82 -0.71
CA PHE A 215 -11.30 13.45 -1.09
C PHE A 215 -11.26 13.25 -2.60
N GLY A 216 -10.15 13.64 -3.24
CA GLY A 216 -9.94 13.40 -4.66
C GLY A 216 -8.56 13.80 -5.13
N PHE A 217 -8.29 13.53 -6.40
CA PHE A 217 -7.05 13.90 -7.07
C PHE A 217 -7.32 14.96 -8.11
N LYS A 218 -6.57 16.05 -8.06
CA LYS A 218 -6.72 17.18 -8.98
C LYS A 218 -5.43 17.98 -9.07
N ASP A 219 -5.12 18.49 -10.26
CA ASP A 219 -3.99 19.40 -10.50
C ASP A 219 -2.67 18.90 -9.87
N GLY A 220 -2.39 17.59 -10.00
CA GLY A 220 -1.19 16.96 -9.47
C GLY A 220 -1.15 16.78 -7.93
N LYS A 221 -2.28 17.01 -7.24
CA LYS A 221 -2.38 16.95 -5.77
C LYS A 221 -3.54 16.07 -5.31
N MET A 222 -3.46 15.65 -4.06
CA MET A 222 -4.54 15.02 -3.32
C MET A 222 -5.24 16.08 -2.46
N ASP A 223 -6.49 16.34 -2.73
CA ASP A 223 -7.32 17.23 -1.93
C ASP A 223 -8.09 16.42 -0.87
N PHE A 224 -8.12 16.92 0.35
CA PHE A 224 -8.83 16.32 1.48
C PHE A 224 -9.60 17.39 2.25
N LYS A 225 -10.86 17.11 2.53
CA LYS A 225 -11.69 17.86 3.47
C LYS A 225 -12.41 16.89 4.40
N GLY A 226 -12.40 17.20 5.68
CA GLY A 226 -13.02 16.33 6.68
C GLY A 226 -12.41 16.49 8.06
N THR A 227 -12.49 15.45 8.87
CA THR A 227 -11.87 15.41 10.20
C THR A 227 -10.79 14.35 10.26
N TYR A 228 -9.71 14.65 10.98
CA TYR A 228 -8.54 13.80 11.11
C TYR A 228 -8.07 13.72 12.57
N PRO A 229 -7.54 12.58 13.04
CA PRO A 229 -7.01 12.49 14.38
C PRO A 229 -5.79 13.40 14.57
N GLU A 230 -5.62 13.98 15.76
CA GLU A 230 -4.47 14.83 16.10
C GLU A 230 -3.25 14.05 16.51
N VAL A 231 -3.45 12.84 17.04
CA VAL A 231 -2.35 11.97 17.48
C VAL A 231 -2.60 10.55 17.04
N GLN A 232 -1.60 9.97 16.40
CA GLN A 232 -1.49 8.53 16.17
C GLN A 232 -0.47 7.94 17.12
N TYR A 233 -0.89 6.99 17.94
CA TYR A 233 -0.02 6.20 18.80
C TYR A 233 0.26 4.86 18.14
N ASN A 234 1.53 4.48 18.03
CA ASN A 234 1.92 3.23 17.39
C ASN A 234 3.10 2.54 18.09
N SER A 235 3.07 1.21 18.13
CA SER A 235 4.24 0.41 18.51
C SER A 235 5.26 0.47 17.37
N GLU A 236 6.43 1.02 17.65
CA GLU A 236 7.48 1.19 16.66
C GLU A 236 8.26 -0.11 16.39
N ARG A 237 8.95 -0.13 15.24
CA ARG A 237 9.84 -1.20 14.81
C ARG A 237 11.12 -1.20 15.64
#